data_7e28125bb845f8953e10034c7949e0f6
#
_entry.id   7e28125bb845f8953e10034c7949e0f6
#
_cell.length_a   1.000
_cell.length_b   1.000
_cell.length_c   1.000
_cell.angle_alpha   90.00
_cell.angle_beta   90.00
_cell.angle_gamma   90.00
#
_symmetry.space_group_name_H-M   'P 1'
#
loop_
_entity.id
_entity.type
_entity.pdbx_description
1 polymer ?
#
loop_
_entity_poly.entity_id
_entity_poly.type
_entity_poly.pdbx_seq_one_letter_code
_entity_poly.pdbx_strand_id
1 'polypeptide(L)'
;MNVKLVSITPDAEKTMAYIARVSNPSNQDNEKFAGLLKYCIKHQHWSVFEQSTMTLEIETTRAIAAQILRHRSFTFQEFSQRYADSNLLGTIELPELRKQDKKNRQNSTDDLDPKLVDTLNRQMNTLFSSSLSLYNQMLESGVA
;
A
#
# COMPACT_ATOMS: atom_id res chain seq x y z
N MET A 1 0.62 8.94 2.97
CA MET A 1 0.35 7.80 2.06
C MET A 1 -0.59 8.28 0.96
N ASN A 2 -0.24 8.04 -0.29
CA ASN A 2 -1.07 8.35 -1.46
C ASN A 2 -1.33 7.07 -2.25
N VAL A 3 -2.53 6.92 -2.84
CA VAL A 3 -2.89 5.77 -3.68
C VAL A 3 -3.57 6.29 -4.93
N LYS A 4 -3.05 5.89 -6.09
CA LYS A 4 -3.57 6.29 -7.40
C LYS A 4 -3.87 5.06 -8.23
N LEU A 5 -5.05 5.04 -8.86
CA LEU A 5 -5.41 4.02 -9.84
C LEU A 5 -4.65 4.30 -11.15
N VAL A 6 -3.81 3.36 -11.57
CA VAL A 6 -3.07 3.43 -12.85
C VAL A 6 -3.87 2.81 -13.97
N SER A 7 -4.42 1.61 -13.75
CA SER A 7 -5.26 0.92 -14.72
C SER A 7 -6.23 -0.03 -14.04
N ILE A 8 -7.33 -0.32 -14.70
CA ILE A 8 -8.31 -1.32 -14.29
C ILE A 8 -8.89 -1.98 -15.54
N THR A 9 -9.27 -3.25 -15.43
CA THR A 9 -10.03 -3.93 -16.49
C THR A 9 -11.28 -3.11 -16.83
N PRO A 10 -11.49 -2.73 -18.10
CA PRO A 10 -12.69 -2.00 -18.52
C PRO A 10 -13.97 -2.75 -18.13
N ASP A 11 -14.97 -2.01 -17.64
CA ASP A 11 -16.26 -2.59 -17.20
C ASP A 11 -16.11 -3.81 -16.28
N ALA A 12 -15.14 -3.77 -15.35
CA ALA A 12 -14.71 -4.91 -14.53
C ALA A 12 -15.88 -5.66 -13.87
N GLU A 13 -16.82 -4.94 -13.24
CA GLU A 13 -17.97 -5.58 -12.59
C GLU A 13 -18.92 -6.27 -13.59
N LYS A 14 -19.16 -5.66 -14.75
CA LYS A 14 -19.96 -6.25 -15.82
C LYS A 14 -19.28 -7.49 -16.38
N THR A 15 -17.97 -7.41 -16.61
CA THR A 15 -17.15 -8.53 -17.10
C THR A 15 -17.17 -9.72 -16.12
N MET A 16 -16.95 -9.46 -14.83
CA MET A 16 -17.04 -10.49 -13.79
C MET A 16 -18.41 -11.15 -13.75
N ALA A 17 -19.50 -10.37 -13.86
CA ALA A 17 -20.86 -10.91 -13.85
C ALA A 17 -21.17 -11.69 -15.11
N TYR A 18 -20.72 -11.26 -16.28
CA TYR A 18 -20.82 -12.00 -17.53
C TYR A 18 -20.15 -13.37 -17.43
N ILE A 19 -18.94 -13.41 -16.89
CA ILE A 19 -18.18 -14.65 -16.68
C ILE A 19 -18.86 -15.56 -15.65
N ALA A 20 -19.36 -14.98 -14.54
CA ALA A 20 -20.10 -15.74 -13.52
C ALA A 20 -21.34 -16.45 -14.09
N ARG A 21 -21.91 -15.94 -15.17
CA ARG A 21 -23.10 -16.49 -15.86
C ARG A 21 -22.77 -17.42 -17.03
N VAL A 22 -21.53 -17.81 -17.22
CA VAL A 22 -21.13 -18.67 -18.36
C VAL A 22 -21.99 -19.95 -18.50
N SER A 23 -22.48 -20.48 -17.38
CA SER A 23 -23.39 -21.65 -17.35
C SER A 23 -24.87 -21.30 -17.49
N ASN A 24 -25.20 -20.03 -17.71
CA ASN A 24 -26.57 -19.55 -17.93
C ASN A 24 -26.62 -18.57 -19.14
N PRO A 25 -26.42 -19.06 -20.36
CA PRO A 25 -26.28 -18.21 -21.54
C PRO A 25 -27.45 -17.26 -21.80
N SER A 26 -28.65 -17.65 -21.48
CA SER A 26 -29.84 -16.81 -21.67
C SER A 26 -29.90 -15.56 -20.77
N ASN A 27 -29.08 -15.53 -19.70
CA ASN A 27 -29.01 -14.43 -18.76
C ASN A 27 -27.60 -13.80 -18.69
N GLN A 28 -26.68 -14.22 -19.58
CA GLN A 28 -25.30 -13.84 -19.51
C GLN A 28 -25.10 -12.33 -19.70
N ASP A 29 -25.83 -11.71 -20.63
CA ASP A 29 -25.76 -10.29 -20.95
C ASP A 29 -26.63 -9.39 -20.04
N ASN A 30 -27.18 -9.93 -18.95
CA ASN A 30 -28.05 -9.16 -18.06
C ASN A 30 -27.25 -8.06 -17.34
N GLU A 31 -27.65 -6.81 -17.56
CA GLU A 31 -27.00 -5.63 -16.97
C GLU A 31 -27.21 -5.48 -15.45
N LYS A 32 -28.14 -6.22 -14.85
CA LYS A 32 -28.37 -6.23 -13.40
C LYS A 32 -27.42 -7.20 -12.72
N PHE A 33 -26.18 -6.78 -12.49
CA PHE A 33 -25.11 -7.65 -11.98
C PHE A 33 -24.76 -7.45 -10.50
N ALA A 34 -25.08 -6.30 -9.88
CA ALA A 34 -24.67 -6.01 -8.51
C ALA A 34 -25.15 -7.06 -7.48
N GLY A 35 -26.37 -7.58 -7.65
CA GLY A 35 -26.92 -8.63 -6.81
C GLY A 35 -26.16 -9.96 -6.93
N LEU A 36 -25.76 -10.31 -8.16
CA LEU A 36 -24.97 -11.52 -8.41
C LEU A 36 -23.58 -11.41 -7.78
N LEU A 37 -22.89 -10.29 -7.94
CA LEU A 37 -21.55 -10.10 -7.35
C LEU A 37 -21.61 -10.14 -5.81
N LYS A 38 -22.64 -9.51 -5.21
CA LYS A 38 -22.88 -9.62 -3.76
C LYS A 38 -23.14 -11.07 -3.33
N TYR A 39 -23.88 -11.84 -4.11
CA TYR A 39 -24.12 -13.27 -3.86
C TYR A 39 -22.79 -14.04 -3.92
N CYS A 40 -21.96 -13.82 -4.95
CA CYS A 40 -20.65 -14.46 -5.08
C CYS A 40 -19.74 -14.17 -3.88
N ILE A 41 -19.68 -12.91 -3.40
CA ILE A 41 -18.91 -12.52 -2.21
C ILE A 41 -19.46 -13.28 -0.97
N LYS A 42 -20.79 -13.24 -0.75
CA LYS A 42 -21.43 -13.90 0.40
C LYS A 42 -21.15 -15.39 0.46
N HIS A 43 -21.09 -16.05 -0.69
CA HIS A 43 -20.88 -17.50 -0.81
C HIS A 43 -19.44 -17.88 -1.12
N GLN A 44 -18.50 -16.92 -1.04
CA GLN A 44 -17.06 -17.14 -1.23
C GLN A 44 -16.69 -17.73 -2.61
N HIS A 45 -17.41 -17.34 -3.66
CA HIS A 45 -17.11 -17.71 -5.04
C HIS A 45 -16.05 -16.73 -5.61
N TRP A 46 -14.81 -16.90 -5.18
CA TRP A 46 -13.73 -15.93 -5.46
C TRP A 46 -13.21 -15.94 -6.87
N SER A 47 -13.24 -17.08 -7.57
CA SER A 47 -12.69 -17.23 -8.93
C SER A 47 -13.28 -16.25 -9.95
N VAL A 48 -14.50 -15.78 -9.74
CA VAL A 48 -15.16 -14.78 -10.57
C VAL A 48 -14.40 -13.44 -10.53
N PHE A 49 -13.85 -13.08 -9.37
CA PHE A 49 -13.14 -11.83 -9.14
C PHE A 49 -11.70 -11.85 -9.64
N GLU A 50 -11.14 -13.03 -9.89
CA GLU A 50 -9.81 -13.20 -10.47
C GLU A 50 -9.76 -12.88 -11.97
N GLN A 51 -10.91 -12.68 -12.61
CA GLN A 51 -11.03 -12.35 -14.03
C GLN A 51 -10.85 -10.86 -14.33
N SER A 52 -10.64 -10.06 -13.33
CA SER A 52 -10.40 -8.62 -13.48
C SER A 52 -9.22 -8.19 -12.63
N THR A 53 -8.44 -7.24 -13.16
CA THR A 53 -7.24 -6.75 -12.51
C THR A 53 -7.27 -5.23 -12.37
N MET A 54 -6.59 -4.70 -11.36
CA MET A 54 -6.27 -3.29 -11.27
C MET A 54 -4.81 -3.10 -10.87
N THR A 55 -4.21 -2.04 -11.38
CA THR A 55 -2.87 -1.60 -11.00
C THR A 55 -2.96 -0.32 -10.20
N LEU A 56 -2.35 -0.32 -9.04
CA LEU A 56 -2.30 0.84 -8.15
C LEU A 56 -0.85 1.31 -8.00
N GLU A 57 -0.66 2.62 -8.07
CA GLU A 57 0.55 3.30 -7.63
C GLU A 57 0.36 3.69 -6.16
N ILE A 58 1.28 3.28 -5.30
CA ILE A 58 1.18 3.51 -3.86
C ILE A 58 2.45 4.21 -3.37
N GLU A 59 2.30 5.47 -2.93
CA GLU A 59 3.35 6.20 -2.24
C GLU A 59 3.18 6.03 -0.73
N THR A 60 4.15 5.41 -0.09
CA THR A 60 4.07 5.10 1.34
C THR A 60 5.46 4.98 1.96
N THR A 61 5.52 4.82 3.28
CA THR A 61 6.78 4.61 3.98
C THR A 61 7.35 3.22 3.72
N ARG A 62 8.67 3.05 3.83
CA ARG A 62 9.35 1.75 3.71
C ARG A 62 8.78 0.70 4.67
N ALA A 63 8.41 1.11 5.88
CA ALA A 63 7.84 0.22 6.88
C ALA A 63 6.47 -0.35 6.43
N ILE A 64 5.61 0.48 5.85
CA ILE A 64 4.30 0.05 5.31
C ILE A 64 4.50 -0.77 4.03
N ALA A 65 5.37 -0.34 3.12
CA ALA A 65 5.70 -1.07 1.90
C ALA A 65 6.13 -2.51 2.22
N ALA A 66 7.02 -2.71 3.20
CA ALA A 66 7.45 -4.03 3.63
C ALA A 66 6.31 -4.93 4.12
N GLN A 67 5.22 -4.38 4.66
CA GLN A 67 4.02 -5.14 5.02
C GLN A 67 3.16 -5.47 3.80
N ILE A 68 2.99 -4.53 2.87
CA ILE A 68 2.23 -4.73 1.63
C ILE A 68 2.88 -5.83 0.78
N LEU A 69 4.21 -5.81 0.63
CA LEU A 69 4.97 -6.78 -0.16
C LEU A 69 4.87 -8.23 0.35
N ARG A 70 4.37 -8.45 1.57
CA ARG A 70 4.12 -9.80 2.10
C ARG A 70 2.86 -10.45 1.52
N HIS A 71 2.01 -9.69 0.83
CA HIS A 71 0.77 -10.22 0.27
C HIS A 71 1.04 -11.07 -0.97
N ARG A 72 0.80 -12.37 -0.87
CA ARG A 72 1.22 -13.35 -1.90
C ARG A 72 0.35 -13.38 -3.15
N SER A 73 -0.86 -12.81 -3.09
CA SER A 73 -1.78 -12.80 -4.24
C SER A 73 -1.61 -11.59 -5.16
N PHE A 74 -0.67 -10.69 -4.82
CA PHE A 74 -0.36 -9.52 -5.63
C PHE A 74 1.03 -9.64 -6.24
N THR A 75 1.23 -8.98 -7.37
CA THR A 75 2.54 -8.75 -7.96
C THR A 75 2.95 -7.30 -7.70
N PHE A 76 4.24 -7.07 -7.50
CA PHE A 76 4.75 -5.78 -7.09
C PHE A 76 5.94 -5.36 -7.95
N GLN A 77 6.03 -4.05 -8.23
CA GLN A 77 7.21 -3.38 -8.70
C GLN A 77 7.54 -2.26 -7.70
N GLU A 78 8.64 -2.40 -6.98
CA GLU A 78 9.07 -1.43 -6.00
C GLU A 78 10.15 -0.52 -6.56
N PHE A 79 10.19 0.75 -6.12
CA PHE A 79 11.27 1.68 -6.43
C PHE A 79 12.61 1.12 -5.95
N SER A 80 13.55 0.97 -6.86
CA SER A 80 14.85 0.36 -6.57
C SER A 80 15.91 1.41 -6.27
N GLN A 81 16.32 1.49 -5.02
CA GLN A 81 17.45 2.34 -4.57
C GLN A 81 18.81 1.88 -5.11
N ARG A 82 18.89 0.72 -5.79
CA ARG A 82 20.11 0.27 -6.47
C ARG A 82 20.31 0.96 -7.83
N TYR A 83 19.24 1.47 -8.43
CA TYR A 83 19.26 2.11 -9.75
C TYR A 83 19.07 3.62 -9.67
N ALA A 84 18.43 4.10 -8.62
CA ALA A 84 18.07 5.49 -8.50
C ALA A 84 18.53 6.07 -7.16
N ASP A 85 18.94 7.33 -7.19
CA ASP A 85 19.32 8.10 -6.02
C ASP A 85 18.14 8.19 -5.04
N SER A 86 18.40 7.89 -3.77
CA SER A 86 17.41 7.99 -2.70
C SER A 86 16.86 9.41 -2.51
N ASN A 87 17.60 10.44 -2.93
CA ASN A 87 17.14 11.83 -2.92
C ASN A 87 15.90 12.06 -3.80
N LEU A 88 15.64 11.20 -4.80
CA LEU A 88 14.44 11.24 -5.63
C LEU A 88 13.17 10.85 -4.88
N LEU A 89 13.28 10.21 -3.72
CA LEU A 89 12.14 9.84 -2.88
C LEU A 89 11.57 11.02 -2.07
N GLY A 90 12.18 12.20 -2.17
CA GLY A 90 11.76 13.41 -1.46
C GLY A 90 12.23 13.46 -0.01
N THR A 91 11.52 14.24 0.80
CA THR A 91 11.86 14.44 2.22
C THR A 91 11.43 13.25 3.08
N ILE A 92 12.22 12.98 4.10
CA ILE A 92 11.89 11.95 5.10
C ILE A 92 10.73 12.47 5.96
N GLU A 93 9.60 11.77 5.92
CA GLU A 93 8.48 12.01 6.82
C GLU A 93 8.71 11.30 8.15
N LEU A 94 8.57 12.03 9.27
CA LEU A 94 8.63 11.42 10.59
C LEU A 94 7.43 10.49 10.82
N PRO A 95 7.63 9.33 11.44
CA PRO A 95 6.52 8.47 11.83
C PRO A 95 5.67 9.14 12.92
N GLU A 96 4.37 8.95 12.88
CA GLU A 96 3.48 9.31 13.96
C GLU A 96 3.83 8.50 15.22
N LEU A 97 4.14 9.21 16.31
CA LEU A 97 4.47 8.58 17.58
C LEU A 97 3.20 8.31 18.38
N ARG A 98 2.96 7.05 18.69
CA ARG A 98 1.81 6.59 19.45
C ARG A 98 2.26 5.84 20.71
N LYS A 99 1.46 5.91 21.76
CA LYS A 99 1.73 5.20 23.01
C LYS A 99 1.36 3.73 22.88
N GLN A 100 2.25 2.86 23.34
CA GLN A 100 2.00 1.42 23.38
C GLN A 100 0.85 1.09 24.33
N ASP A 101 -0.14 0.33 23.84
CA ASP A 101 -1.19 -0.23 24.71
C ASP A 101 -0.58 -1.22 25.71
N LYS A 102 -1.01 -1.12 26.99
CA LYS A 102 -0.47 -1.93 28.08
C LYS A 102 -0.89 -3.40 28.01
N LYS A 103 -2.06 -3.70 27.41
CA LYS A 103 -2.65 -5.04 27.36
C LYS A 103 -2.43 -5.72 26.02
N ASN A 104 -2.57 -4.98 24.94
CA ASN A 104 -2.43 -5.50 23.58
C ASN A 104 -1.25 -4.84 22.87
N ARG A 105 -0.16 -5.58 22.69
CA ARG A 105 1.06 -5.07 22.04
C ARG A 105 0.87 -4.70 20.55
N GLN A 106 -0.20 -5.16 19.93
CA GLN A 106 -0.54 -4.80 18.54
C GLN A 106 -1.36 -3.51 18.45
N ASN A 107 -1.80 -2.98 19.59
CA ASN A 107 -2.59 -1.76 19.67
C ASN A 107 -1.76 -0.58 20.18
N SER A 108 -2.19 0.62 19.86
CA SER A 108 -1.60 1.88 20.33
C SER A 108 -2.69 2.92 20.57
N THR A 109 -2.41 3.87 21.44
CA THR A 109 -3.29 4.98 21.78
C THR A 109 -2.62 6.30 21.42
N ASP A 110 -3.41 7.33 21.17
CA ASP A 110 -2.95 8.66 20.77
C ASP A 110 -2.98 9.63 21.98
N ASP A 111 -2.29 9.21 23.05
CA ASP A 111 -2.26 9.95 24.32
C ASP A 111 -0.83 10.09 24.90
N LEU A 112 0.19 10.21 24.01
CA LEU A 112 1.54 10.56 24.43
C LEU A 112 1.59 12.00 24.92
N ASP A 113 2.48 12.27 25.91
CA ASP A 113 2.80 13.62 26.32
C ASP A 113 3.35 14.44 25.13
N PRO A 114 2.73 15.57 24.77
CA PRO A 114 3.18 16.39 23.64
C PRO A 114 4.64 16.86 23.75
N LYS A 115 5.14 17.11 24.95
CA LYS A 115 6.54 17.50 25.18
C LYS A 115 7.51 16.36 24.88
N LEU A 116 7.10 15.13 25.20
CA LEU A 116 7.89 13.94 24.86
C LEU A 116 7.89 13.74 23.34
N VAL A 117 6.74 13.86 22.68
CA VAL A 117 6.61 13.76 21.21
C VAL A 117 7.52 14.77 20.52
N ASP A 118 7.49 16.03 20.93
CA ASP A 118 8.33 17.09 20.37
C ASP A 118 9.83 16.80 20.56
N THR A 119 10.21 16.31 21.75
CA THR A 119 11.59 15.97 22.06
C THR A 119 12.09 14.81 21.16
N LEU A 120 11.28 13.76 21.02
CA LEU A 120 11.63 12.60 20.20
C LEU A 120 11.66 12.95 18.71
N ASN A 121 10.72 13.78 18.23
CA ASN A 121 10.71 14.26 16.85
C ASN A 121 11.98 15.06 16.52
N ARG A 122 12.44 15.93 17.41
CA ARG A 122 13.71 16.67 17.24
C ARG A 122 14.91 15.72 17.15
N GLN A 123 14.97 14.71 18.02
CA GLN A 123 16.05 13.73 18.00
C GLN A 123 16.03 12.90 16.70
N MET A 124 14.87 12.44 16.26
CA MET A 124 14.73 11.71 14.99
C MET A 124 15.15 12.59 13.80
N ASN A 125 14.72 13.85 13.75
CA ASN A 125 15.13 14.79 12.70
C ASN A 125 16.66 14.95 12.64
N THR A 126 17.32 15.06 13.79
CA THR A 126 18.78 15.15 13.84
C THR A 126 19.44 13.88 13.28
N LEU A 127 18.95 12.70 13.66
CA LEU A 127 19.48 11.43 13.16
C LEU A 127 19.28 11.27 11.65
N PHE A 128 18.10 11.58 11.14
CA PHE A 128 17.82 11.52 9.71
C PHE A 128 18.65 12.51 8.89
N SER A 129 18.80 13.73 9.38
CA SER A 129 19.65 14.74 8.72
C SER A 129 21.12 14.31 8.68
N SER A 130 21.63 13.73 9.77
CA SER A 130 22.98 13.20 9.84
C SER A 130 23.17 12.02 8.89
N SER A 131 22.19 11.11 8.83
CA SER A 131 22.23 9.96 7.92
C SER A 131 22.20 10.39 6.46
N LEU A 132 21.35 11.36 6.11
CA LEU A 132 21.28 11.91 4.75
C LEU A 132 22.58 12.62 4.35
N SER A 133 23.16 13.40 5.27
CA SER A 133 24.46 14.05 5.04
C SER A 133 25.56 13.04 4.76
N LEU A 134 25.63 11.97 5.55
CA LEU A 134 26.60 10.88 5.34
C LEU A 134 26.36 10.18 4.01
N TYR A 135 25.12 9.87 3.65
CA TYR A 135 24.77 9.27 2.37
C TYR A 135 25.25 10.12 1.20
N ASN A 136 24.98 11.42 1.21
CA ASN A 136 25.41 12.33 0.16
C ASN A 136 26.94 12.41 0.08
N GLN A 137 27.64 12.47 1.22
CA GLN A 137 29.11 12.45 1.25
C GLN A 137 29.68 11.15 0.65
N MET A 138 29.03 10.00 0.92
CA MET A 138 29.44 8.72 0.32
C MET A 138 29.24 8.72 -1.20
N LEU A 139 28.11 9.23 -1.70
CA LEU A 139 27.88 9.37 -3.14
C LEU A 139 28.91 10.27 -3.81
N GLU A 140 29.19 11.45 -3.25
CA GLU A 140 30.19 12.39 -3.74
C GLU A 140 31.61 11.78 -3.75
N SER A 141 31.88 10.87 -2.84
CA SER A 141 33.14 10.13 -2.73
C SER A 141 33.21 8.89 -3.65
N GLY A 142 32.16 8.63 -4.45
CA GLY A 142 32.10 7.49 -5.37
C GLY A 142 31.87 6.15 -4.69
N VAL A 143 31.33 6.14 -3.49
CA VAL A 143 30.93 4.89 -2.80
C VAL A 143 29.62 4.37 -3.43
N ALA A 144 29.64 3.09 -3.83
CA ALA A 144 28.49 2.41 -4.43
C ALA A 144 27.49 1.88 -3.39
#